data_4d13ce32bc23c85840d293ca9c6d0586
#
_entry.id   4d13ce32bc23c85840d293ca9c6d0586
#
_cell.length_a   1.000
_cell.length_b   1.000
_cell.length_c   1.000
_cell.angle_alpha   90.00
_cell.angle_beta   90.00
_cell.angle_gamma   90.00
#
_symmetry.space_group_name_H-M   'P 1'
#
loop_
_entity.id
_entity.type
_entity.pdbx_description
1 polymer ?
#
loop_
_entity_poly.entity_id
_entity_poly.type
_entity_poly.pdbx_seq_one_letter_code
_entity_poly.pdbx_strand_id
1 'polypeptide(L)'
;EQLSINDLQNQFLIRVCSMVTKLGRKAVGWDEVLHPRMPSCIVQNWRGATSRDRALALSRPVLVSGPYYLDLHYPADVHYGFDPEADQSQWLAQEDALQQDPRLSHVADGMEWTKHWRKDRVNYQGEVRVLGGEACLWAELVNPEVLSTRLYSRLPAVAERLWSPVSCMDPAS
;
A
#
# COMPACT_ATOMS: atom_id res chain seq x y z
N GLU A 1 16.83 14.80 27.32
CA GLU A 1 15.86 13.70 27.04
C GLU A 1 16.45 12.79 25.97
N GLN A 2 16.41 11.50 26.21
CA GLN A 2 16.91 10.50 25.26
C GLN A 2 15.84 10.32 24.17
N LEU A 3 16.19 10.61 22.93
CA LEU A 3 15.29 10.44 21.77
C LEU A 3 14.98 8.95 21.54
N SER A 4 13.74 8.63 21.28
CA SER A 4 13.36 7.28 20.85
C SER A 4 13.88 7.01 19.42
N ILE A 5 13.96 5.73 19.04
CA ILE A 5 14.32 5.35 17.66
C ILE A 5 13.33 5.96 16.66
N ASN A 6 12.05 5.99 16.99
CA ASN A 6 11.03 6.62 16.15
C ASN A 6 11.26 8.13 15.99
N ASP A 7 11.67 8.83 17.04
CA ASP A 7 11.99 10.26 16.96
C ASP A 7 13.18 10.51 16.05
N LEU A 8 14.22 9.67 16.16
CA LEU A 8 15.40 9.75 15.30
C LEU A 8 15.04 9.49 13.84
N GLN A 9 14.24 8.44 13.56
CA GLN A 9 13.75 8.15 12.22
C GLN A 9 12.95 9.32 11.64
N ASN A 10 12.02 9.87 12.42
CA ASN A 10 11.21 11.02 11.99
C ASN A 10 12.08 12.24 11.69
N GLN A 11 13.07 12.56 12.54
CA GLN A 11 13.98 13.67 12.29
C GLN A 11 14.80 13.48 11.01
N PHE A 12 15.30 12.26 10.78
CA PHE A 12 16.04 11.91 9.58
C PHE A 12 15.14 12.09 8.33
N LEU A 13 13.95 11.51 8.31
CA LEU A 13 13.01 11.60 7.19
C LEU A 13 12.59 13.04 6.90
N ILE A 14 12.30 13.85 7.93
CA ILE A 14 11.98 15.28 7.78
C ILE A 14 13.13 16.00 7.09
N ARG A 15 14.36 15.73 7.51
CA ARG A 15 15.56 16.36 6.93
C ARG A 15 15.74 15.98 5.46
N VAL A 16 15.61 14.68 5.14
CA VAL A 16 15.73 14.18 3.76
C VAL A 16 14.64 14.77 2.87
N CYS A 17 13.37 14.72 3.27
CA CYS A 17 12.27 15.31 2.51
C CYS A 17 12.46 16.82 2.28
N SER A 18 12.98 17.54 3.30
CA SER A 18 13.28 18.96 3.16
C SER A 18 14.39 19.23 2.14
N MET A 19 15.41 18.38 2.08
CA MET A 19 16.49 18.47 1.08
C MET A 19 15.93 18.22 -0.34
N VAL A 20 15.10 17.19 -0.52
CA VAL A 20 14.46 16.87 -1.80
C VAL A 20 13.60 18.05 -2.29
N THR A 21 12.83 18.65 -1.38
CA THR A 21 11.99 19.82 -1.69
C THR A 21 12.84 21.03 -2.12
N LYS A 22 13.96 21.29 -1.45
CA LYS A 22 14.89 22.36 -1.82
C LYS A 22 15.50 22.19 -3.21
N LEU A 23 15.60 20.95 -3.69
CA LEU A 23 16.03 20.61 -5.06
C LEU A 23 14.90 20.73 -6.09
N GLY A 24 13.73 21.25 -5.71
CA GLY A 24 12.57 21.39 -6.61
C GLY A 24 11.93 20.06 -6.97
N ARG A 25 12.12 19.01 -6.16
CA ARG A 25 11.54 17.69 -6.37
C ARG A 25 10.48 17.37 -5.33
N LYS A 26 9.56 16.45 -5.66
CA LYS A 26 8.61 15.88 -4.71
C LYS A 26 9.19 14.60 -4.14
N ALA A 27 9.20 14.46 -2.82
CA ALA A 27 9.58 13.22 -2.16
C ALA A 27 8.43 12.23 -2.22
N VAL A 28 8.75 10.97 -2.44
CA VAL A 28 7.86 9.83 -2.22
C VAL A 28 8.47 9.03 -1.08
N GLY A 29 7.68 8.64 -0.11
CA GLY A 29 8.15 7.82 1.00
C GLY A 29 7.08 6.83 1.42
N TRP A 30 7.50 5.69 1.91
CA TRP A 30 6.61 4.68 2.47
C TRP A 30 5.81 5.22 3.65
N ASP A 31 4.84 4.49 4.15
CA ASP A 31 3.96 4.90 5.26
C ASP A 31 4.70 5.48 6.48
N GLU A 32 6.00 5.22 6.63
CA GLU A 32 6.88 5.79 7.66
C GLU A 32 6.98 7.32 7.61
N VAL A 33 6.64 7.94 6.46
CA VAL A 33 6.56 9.41 6.36
C VAL A 33 5.26 9.98 6.92
N LEU A 34 4.36 9.16 7.46
CA LEU A 34 3.11 9.60 8.07
C LEU A 34 3.33 10.21 9.46
N HIS A 35 4.03 11.33 9.47
CA HIS A 35 4.26 12.10 10.67
C HIS A 35 3.75 13.54 10.47
N PRO A 36 3.02 14.15 11.45
CA PRO A 36 2.41 15.47 11.28
C PRO A 36 3.38 16.58 10.88
N ARG A 37 4.63 16.51 11.35
CA ARG A 37 5.69 17.48 11.04
C ARG A 37 6.42 17.23 9.74
N MET A 38 6.08 16.16 9.00
CA MET A 38 6.73 15.83 7.74
C MET A 38 6.40 16.91 6.70
N PRO A 39 7.37 17.42 5.93
CA PRO A 39 7.12 18.27 4.76
C PRO A 39 6.18 17.57 3.77
N SER A 40 5.58 18.33 2.85
CA SER A 40 4.71 17.76 1.83
C SER A 40 5.45 16.69 1.04
N CYS A 41 4.92 15.46 1.05
CA CYS A 41 5.44 14.31 0.33
C CYS A 41 4.28 13.43 -0.12
N ILE A 42 4.53 12.59 -1.11
CA ILE A 42 3.61 11.52 -1.53
C ILE A 42 3.84 10.34 -0.59
N VAL A 43 2.75 9.77 -0.08
CA VAL A 43 2.80 8.58 0.75
C VAL A 43 2.66 7.35 -0.13
N GLN A 44 3.66 6.49 -0.16
CA GLN A 44 3.57 5.16 -0.76
C GLN A 44 3.00 4.21 0.28
N ASN A 45 1.73 3.87 0.11
CA ASN A 45 0.97 3.10 1.08
C ASN A 45 1.21 1.59 0.91
N TRP A 46 1.70 0.94 1.96
CA TRP A 46 1.87 -0.50 2.01
C TRP A 46 1.15 -1.15 3.21
N ARG A 47 0.75 -0.34 4.20
CA ARG A 47 0.13 -0.80 5.45
C ARG A 47 -1.39 -0.88 5.38
N GLY A 48 -1.99 -0.87 4.19
CA GLY A 48 -3.42 -1.06 3.99
C GLY A 48 -4.28 0.18 4.20
N ALA A 49 -5.60 -0.04 4.27
CA ALA A 49 -6.62 1.02 4.28
C ALA A 49 -6.46 2.04 5.41
N THR A 50 -6.15 1.59 6.62
CA THR A 50 -6.02 2.47 7.79
C THR A 50 -4.94 3.53 7.59
N SER A 51 -3.81 3.12 7.04
CA SER A 51 -2.68 4.01 6.77
C SER A 51 -2.96 4.95 5.59
N ARG A 52 -3.61 4.44 4.52
CA ARG A 52 -4.07 5.24 3.39
C ARG A 52 -4.97 6.38 3.87
N ASP A 53 -5.99 6.05 4.65
CA ASP A 53 -6.98 7.03 5.10
C ASP A 53 -6.38 8.05 6.08
N ARG A 54 -5.41 7.62 6.88
CA ARG A 54 -4.62 8.55 7.71
C ARG A 54 -3.82 9.54 6.85
N ALA A 55 -3.24 9.08 5.74
CA ALA A 55 -2.56 9.96 4.79
C ALA A 55 -3.52 10.97 4.17
N LEU A 56 -4.69 10.52 3.74
CA LEU A 56 -5.75 11.37 3.17
C LEU A 56 -6.26 12.40 4.19
N ALA A 57 -6.46 12.00 5.45
CA ALA A 57 -6.83 12.91 6.54
C ALA A 57 -5.77 14.00 6.80
N LEU A 58 -4.51 13.72 6.50
CA LEU A 58 -3.40 14.67 6.53
C LEU A 58 -3.23 15.46 5.20
N SER A 59 -4.18 15.34 4.28
CA SER A 59 -4.12 15.92 2.93
C SER A 59 -2.85 15.55 2.17
N ARG A 60 -2.39 14.31 2.33
CA ARG A 60 -1.22 13.78 1.62
C ARG A 60 -1.67 13.02 0.38
N PRO A 61 -1.05 13.25 -0.80
CA PRO A 61 -1.25 12.39 -1.95
C PRO A 61 -0.78 10.95 -1.64
N VAL A 62 -1.52 9.95 -2.11
CA VAL A 62 -1.24 8.54 -1.82
C VAL A 62 -1.01 7.76 -3.11
N LEU A 63 0.00 6.91 -3.11
CA LEU A 63 0.25 5.86 -4.09
C LEU A 63 0.06 4.51 -3.38
N VAL A 64 -0.82 3.66 -3.87
CA VAL A 64 -1.17 2.39 -3.21
C VAL A 64 -0.29 1.26 -3.72
N SER A 65 0.41 0.56 -2.83
CA SER A 65 1.29 -0.57 -3.18
C SER A 65 0.94 -1.87 -2.45
N GLY A 66 0.43 -1.78 -1.21
CA GLY A 66 0.22 -2.96 -0.35
C GLY A 66 -0.52 -4.13 -1.00
N PRO A 67 -1.68 -3.95 -1.67
CA PRO A 67 -2.41 -5.02 -2.33
C PRO A 67 -1.72 -5.60 -3.57
N TYR A 68 -0.67 -4.94 -4.07
CA TYR A 68 -0.01 -5.24 -5.34
C TYR A 68 1.41 -5.80 -5.18
N TYR A 69 1.67 -6.44 -4.04
CA TYR A 69 2.94 -7.14 -3.77
C TYR A 69 2.96 -8.50 -4.46
N LEU A 70 3.73 -8.59 -5.56
CA LEU A 70 3.80 -9.78 -6.41
C LEU A 70 4.62 -10.92 -5.78
N ASP A 71 5.51 -10.59 -4.87
CA ASP A 71 6.34 -11.55 -4.12
C ASP A 71 5.55 -12.40 -3.13
N LEU A 72 4.44 -11.88 -2.59
CA LEU A 72 3.57 -12.61 -1.64
C LEU A 72 2.73 -13.73 -2.29
N HIS A 73 2.82 -13.86 -3.60
CA HIS A 73 2.19 -14.95 -4.35
C HIS A 73 0.65 -14.99 -4.26
N TYR A 74 0.02 -13.84 -4.11
CA TYR A 74 -1.42 -13.76 -4.22
C TYR A 74 -1.89 -14.17 -5.63
N PRO A 75 -3.02 -14.87 -5.76
CA PRO A 75 -3.65 -15.14 -7.05
C PRO A 75 -3.98 -13.84 -7.80
N ALA A 76 -4.04 -13.90 -9.12
CA ALA A 76 -4.31 -12.74 -9.96
C ALA A 76 -5.66 -12.08 -9.67
N ASP A 77 -6.68 -12.89 -9.37
CA ASP A 77 -8.03 -12.44 -8.98
C ASP A 77 -8.02 -11.61 -7.68
N VAL A 78 -7.13 -11.93 -6.75
CA VAL A 78 -6.94 -11.15 -5.52
C VAL A 78 -6.40 -9.76 -5.84
N HIS A 79 -5.34 -9.66 -6.65
CA HIS A 79 -4.82 -8.36 -7.09
C HIS A 79 -5.86 -7.56 -7.87
N TYR A 80 -6.62 -8.24 -8.74
CA TYR A 80 -7.67 -7.62 -9.55
C TYR A 80 -8.83 -7.10 -8.71
N GLY A 81 -9.19 -7.81 -7.65
CA GLY A 81 -10.30 -7.47 -6.76
C GLY A 81 -10.06 -6.24 -5.88
N PHE A 82 -8.80 -5.83 -5.67
CA PHE A 82 -8.50 -4.67 -4.85
C PHE A 82 -8.75 -3.37 -5.61
N ASP A 83 -9.62 -2.51 -5.07
CA ASP A 83 -9.81 -1.13 -5.52
C ASP A 83 -8.98 -0.18 -4.65
N PRO A 84 -8.00 0.55 -5.20
CA PRO A 84 -7.21 1.49 -4.42
C PRO A 84 -8.05 2.65 -3.86
N GLU A 85 -9.23 2.91 -4.45
CA GLU A 85 -10.18 3.95 -4.04
C GLU A 85 -11.38 3.41 -3.25
N ALA A 86 -11.44 2.09 -2.99
CA ALA A 86 -12.48 1.52 -2.15
C ALA A 86 -12.54 2.20 -0.77
N ASP A 87 -13.73 2.29 -0.19
CA ASP A 87 -13.85 2.79 1.18
C ASP A 87 -13.11 1.88 2.18
N GLN A 88 -12.86 2.42 3.37
CA GLN A 88 -12.08 1.70 4.39
C GLN A 88 -12.75 0.38 4.78
N SER A 89 -14.06 0.34 4.88
CA SER A 89 -14.80 -0.85 5.30
C SER A 89 -14.73 -1.95 4.25
N GLN A 90 -14.85 -1.60 2.98
CA GLN A 90 -14.69 -2.52 1.86
C GLN A 90 -13.28 -3.10 1.81
N TRP A 91 -12.26 -2.25 1.94
CA TRP A 91 -10.88 -2.72 1.93
C TRP A 91 -10.56 -3.63 3.12
N LEU A 92 -11.00 -3.26 4.34
CA LEU A 92 -10.80 -4.10 5.52
C LEU A 92 -11.52 -5.45 5.40
N ALA A 93 -12.71 -5.46 4.79
CA ALA A 93 -13.43 -6.71 4.51
C ALA A 93 -12.66 -7.59 3.52
N GLN A 94 -12.05 -7.01 2.50
CA GLN A 94 -11.19 -7.75 1.57
C GLN A 94 -9.94 -8.30 2.28
N GLU A 95 -9.27 -7.52 3.12
CA GLU A 95 -8.13 -7.99 3.91
C GLU A 95 -8.53 -9.15 4.86
N ASP A 96 -9.73 -9.09 5.46
CA ASP A 96 -10.22 -10.18 6.30
C ASP A 96 -10.56 -11.44 5.50
N ALA A 97 -11.12 -11.29 4.30
CA ALA A 97 -11.41 -12.40 3.40
C ALA A 97 -10.12 -13.12 2.96
N LEU A 98 -9.03 -12.38 2.71
CA LEU A 98 -7.74 -12.97 2.33
C LEU A 98 -7.19 -13.90 3.42
N GLN A 99 -7.38 -13.57 4.69
CA GLN A 99 -6.92 -14.41 5.80
C GLN A 99 -7.67 -15.74 5.90
N GLN A 100 -8.86 -15.80 5.32
CA GLN A 100 -9.71 -16.99 5.31
C GLN A 100 -9.60 -17.79 3.99
N ASP A 101 -8.89 -17.26 2.99
CA ASP A 101 -8.72 -17.92 1.70
C ASP A 101 -7.73 -19.08 1.84
N PRO A 102 -8.15 -20.34 1.62
CA PRO A 102 -7.27 -21.50 1.76
C PRO A 102 -6.09 -21.49 0.78
N ARG A 103 -6.20 -20.76 -0.34
CA ARG A 103 -5.10 -20.57 -1.31
C ARG A 103 -3.96 -19.74 -0.73
N LEU A 104 -4.24 -18.97 0.33
CA LEU A 104 -3.30 -18.03 0.96
C LEU A 104 -2.79 -18.52 2.32
N SER A 105 -3.04 -19.79 2.69
CA SER A 105 -2.58 -20.35 3.97
C SER A 105 -1.08 -20.18 4.21
N HIS A 106 -0.27 -20.15 3.14
CA HIS A 106 1.18 -19.96 3.21
C HIS A 106 1.62 -18.55 3.61
N VAL A 107 0.72 -17.56 3.53
CA VAL A 107 0.98 -16.17 3.93
C VAL A 107 0.06 -15.69 5.05
N ALA A 108 -0.90 -16.52 5.47
CA ALA A 108 -1.90 -16.14 6.48
C ALA A 108 -1.27 -15.66 7.79
N ASP A 109 -0.27 -16.36 8.29
CA ASP A 109 0.46 -15.98 9.51
C ASP A 109 1.22 -14.65 9.31
N GLY A 110 1.80 -14.46 8.13
CA GLY A 110 2.46 -13.21 7.76
C GLY A 110 1.50 -12.02 7.69
N MET A 111 0.23 -12.24 7.40
CA MET A 111 -0.79 -11.18 7.30
C MET A 111 -1.29 -10.70 8.68
N GLU A 112 -1.06 -11.44 9.76
CA GLU A 112 -1.40 -11.00 11.11
C GLU A 112 -0.76 -9.66 11.49
N TRP A 113 0.42 -9.37 10.96
CA TRP A 113 1.11 -8.11 11.20
C TRP A 113 0.34 -6.89 10.66
N THR A 114 -0.49 -7.04 9.64
CA THR A 114 -1.32 -5.96 9.10
C THR A 114 -2.33 -5.46 10.13
N LYS A 115 -2.78 -6.33 11.04
CA LYS A 115 -3.73 -5.99 12.10
C LYS A 115 -3.17 -4.97 13.09
N HIS A 116 -1.85 -4.86 13.24
CA HIS A 116 -1.24 -3.88 14.14
C HIS A 116 -1.58 -2.45 13.76
N TRP A 117 -1.72 -2.16 12.49
CA TRP A 117 -2.00 -0.80 12.02
C TRP A 117 -3.46 -0.43 12.10
N ARG A 118 -4.36 -1.40 12.24
CA ARG A 118 -5.79 -1.16 12.45
C ARG A 118 -6.10 -0.42 13.76
N LYS A 119 -5.17 -0.43 14.71
CA LYS A 119 -5.28 0.35 15.97
C LYS A 119 -5.32 1.85 15.72
N ASP A 120 -4.62 2.31 14.69
CA ASP A 120 -4.48 3.71 14.34
C ASP A 120 -5.58 4.18 13.36
N ARG A 121 -6.70 3.46 13.33
CA ARG A 121 -7.82 3.75 12.44
C ARG A 121 -8.34 5.16 12.67
N VAL A 122 -8.43 5.92 11.59
CA VAL A 122 -9.08 7.23 11.55
C VAL A 122 -10.46 7.08 10.91
N ASN A 123 -11.44 7.84 11.39
CA ASN A 123 -12.73 7.93 10.74
C ASN A 123 -12.64 8.99 9.64
N TYR A 124 -12.13 8.59 8.47
CA TYR A 124 -12.03 9.46 7.31
C TYR A 124 -13.36 9.44 6.55
N GLN A 125 -13.98 10.61 6.41
CA GLN A 125 -15.27 10.78 5.73
C GLN A 125 -15.15 11.55 4.41
N GLY A 126 -13.93 11.86 4.00
CA GLY A 126 -13.66 12.54 2.74
C GLY A 126 -13.71 11.58 1.55
N GLU A 127 -13.67 12.15 0.36
CA GLU A 127 -13.53 11.38 -0.87
C GLU A 127 -12.19 10.65 -0.90
N VAL A 128 -12.23 9.34 -1.15
CA VAL A 128 -11.01 8.55 -1.32
C VAL A 128 -10.50 8.77 -2.74
N ARG A 129 -9.47 9.59 -2.87
CA ARG A 129 -8.74 9.77 -4.12
C ARG A 129 -7.27 9.47 -3.92
N VAL A 130 -6.73 8.62 -4.78
CA VAL A 130 -5.32 8.26 -4.79
C VAL A 130 -4.68 8.63 -6.12
N LEU A 131 -3.35 8.67 -6.18
CA LEU A 131 -2.61 8.89 -7.43
C LEU A 131 -2.66 7.67 -8.36
N GLY A 132 -3.00 6.52 -7.81
CA GLY A 132 -3.01 5.22 -8.46
C GLY A 132 -2.35 4.17 -7.59
N GLY A 133 -1.88 3.09 -8.22
CA GLY A 133 -1.19 2.00 -7.55
C GLY A 133 0.15 1.66 -8.19
N GLU A 134 0.93 0.85 -7.50
CA GLU A 134 2.24 0.38 -7.95
C GLU A 134 2.43 -1.07 -7.54
N ALA A 135 2.80 -1.92 -8.52
CA ALA A 135 3.19 -3.29 -8.24
C ALA A 135 4.61 -3.33 -7.71
N CYS A 136 4.81 -4.03 -6.59
CA CYS A 136 6.12 -4.25 -5.97
C CYS A 136 6.49 -5.73 -6.02
N LEU A 137 7.79 -5.99 -6.15
CA LEU A 137 8.34 -7.35 -6.12
C LEU A 137 9.65 -7.32 -5.34
N TRP A 138 9.64 -7.93 -4.15
CA TRP A 138 10.74 -7.91 -3.21
C TRP A 138 11.56 -9.20 -3.28
N ALA A 139 12.85 -9.08 -3.07
CA ALA A 139 13.81 -10.16 -3.28
C ALA A 139 13.86 -11.19 -2.13
N GLU A 140 13.19 -10.95 -0.99
CA GLU A 140 13.18 -11.86 0.14
C GLU A 140 12.56 -13.22 -0.20
N LEU A 141 11.58 -13.24 -1.10
CA LEU A 141 10.86 -14.44 -1.51
C LEU A 141 11.02 -14.77 -3.00
N VAL A 142 11.84 -14.01 -3.72
CA VAL A 142 11.99 -14.12 -5.17
C VAL A 142 13.45 -14.25 -5.56
N ASN A 143 13.76 -15.37 -6.21
CA ASN A 143 15.05 -15.62 -6.82
C ASN A 143 14.94 -15.56 -8.37
N PRO A 144 16.06 -15.61 -9.13
CA PRO A 144 16.02 -15.53 -10.57
C PRO A 144 15.13 -16.58 -11.26
N GLU A 145 15.06 -17.78 -10.70
CA GLU A 145 14.33 -18.93 -11.29
C GLU A 145 12.80 -18.68 -11.27
N VAL A 146 12.28 -18.00 -10.24
CA VAL A 146 10.85 -17.74 -10.10
C VAL A 146 10.44 -16.32 -10.51
N LEU A 147 11.39 -15.43 -10.82
CA LEU A 147 11.14 -14.02 -11.14
C LEU A 147 10.07 -13.84 -12.23
N SER A 148 10.27 -14.50 -13.38
CA SER A 148 9.34 -14.38 -14.51
C SER A 148 7.93 -14.87 -14.15
N THR A 149 7.83 -15.97 -13.41
CA THR A 149 6.55 -16.50 -12.96
C THR A 149 5.88 -15.57 -11.97
N ARG A 150 6.63 -15.02 -11.01
CA ARG A 150 6.09 -14.06 -10.04
C ARG A 150 5.58 -12.80 -10.70
N LEU A 151 6.28 -12.31 -11.70
CA LEU A 151 5.95 -11.07 -12.41
C LEU A 151 4.80 -11.27 -13.40
N TYR A 152 5.01 -12.08 -14.44
CA TYR A 152 4.13 -12.10 -15.61
C TYR A 152 2.81 -12.82 -15.41
N SER A 153 2.67 -13.68 -14.41
CA SER A 153 1.39 -14.34 -14.11
C SER A 153 0.37 -13.40 -13.42
N ARG A 154 0.78 -12.25 -12.89
CA ARG A 154 -0.06 -11.38 -12.06
C ARG A 154 -0.02 -9.90 -12.47
N LEU A 155 1.11 -9.42 -12.96
CA LEU A 155 1.25 -8.02 -13.38
C LEU A 155 0.16 -7.57 -14.36
N PRO A 156 -0.30 -8.40 -15.35
CA PRO A 156 -1.41 -8.01 -16.21
C PRO A 156 -2.70 -7.69 -15.45
N ALA A 157 -3.02 -8.46 -14.40
CA ALA A 157 -4.20 -8.20 -13.57
C ALA A 157 -4.09 -6.87 -12.80
N VAL A 158 -2.90 -6.57 -12.27
CA VAL A 158 -2.65 -5.27 -11.62
C VAL A 158 -2.72 -4.13 -12.64
N ALA A 159 -2.12 -4.32 -13.82
CA ALA A 159 -2.14 -3.31 -14.87
C ALA A 159 -3.57 -3.00 -15.34
N GLU A 160 -4.38 -4.03 -15.58
CA GLU A 160 -5.78 -3.88 -15.95
C GLU A 160 -6.56 -3.16 -14.85
N ARG A 161 -6.40 -3.59 -13.59
CA ARG A 161 -7.06 -2.99 -12.44
C ARG A 161 -6.79 -1.49 -12.30
N LEU A 162 -5.55 -1.08 -12.52
CA LEU A 162 -5.13 0.31 -12.36
C LEU A 162 -5.38 1.18 -13.59
N TRP A 163 -5.59 0.57 -14.76
CA TRP A 163 -5.81 1.27 -16.03
C TRP A 163 -7.29 1.48 -16.32
N SER A 164 -8.12 0.45 -16.08
CA SER A 164 -9.51 0.45 -16.48
C SER A 164 -10.43 1.06 -15.41
N PRO A 165 -11.48 1.78 -15.82
CA PRO A 165 -12.46 2.30 -14.87
C PRO A 165 -13.24 1.16 -14.20
N VAL A 166 -13.71 1.42 -12.98
CA VAL A 166 -14.47 0.43 -12.16
C VAL A 166 -15.65 -0.19 -12.93
N SER A 167 -16.26 0.58 -13.83
CA SER A 167 -17.39 0.09 -14.65
C SER A 167 -17.01 -1.03 -15.65
N CYS A 168 -15.73 -1.25 -15.90
CA CYS A 168 -15.22 -2.31 -16.78
C CYS A 168 -14.75 -3.56 -16.03
N MET A 169 -14.99 -3.64 -14.73
CA MET A 169 -14.39 -4.63 -13.84
C MET A 169 -15.32 -5.79 -13.51
N ASP A 170 -16.03 -6.30 -14.49
CA ASP A 170 -16.72 -7.58 -14.34
C ASP A 170 -15.75 -8.73 -14.63
N PRO A 171 -15.36 -9.54 -13.62
CA PRO A 171 -14.45 -10.68 -13.83
C PRO A 171 -15.07 -11.77 -14.72
N ALA A 172 -16.35 -11.66 -15.10
CA ALA A 172 -17.05 -12.57 -16.00
C ALA A 172 -17.12 -12.03 -17.46
N SER A 173 -16.64 -10.82 -17.72
CA SER A 173 -16.56 -10.23 -19.07
C SER A 173 -15.16 -10.49 -19.72
#